data_d2621e3984d8ff78b3d917284a31625d
#
_entry.id   d2621e3984d8ff78b3d917284a31625d
#
_cell.length_a   1.000
_cell.length_b   1.000
_cell.length_c   1.000
_cell.angle_alpha   90.00
_cell.angle_beta   90.00
_cell.angle_gamma   90.00
#
_symmetry.space_group_name_H-M   'P 1'
#
loop_
_entity.id
_entity.type
_entity.pdbx_description
1 polymer ?
#
loop_
_entity_poly.entity_id
_entity_poly.type
_entity_poly.pdbx_seq_one_letter_code
_entity_poly.pdbx_strand_id
1 'polypeptide(L)'
;MRPGLIQRLARTGLLSVLAAIFAMLGALISAGGVRAGEYRLDSMDKLHIRVAEWRTAEGAVRDWLSMTGDYTVGPAGAISLPLIGEMPVAGKTTAEVAAEIGDQLQQKFGLIDRPDASVELAEFRPFFIAGEVQNPGRYPYVPSLTVLKAVTLAGGLRQSPELASEFINSRGSYEVLVAERLSLLARRARLSAEGQDKQEIEFPAELQQSEAGKRLMADETEFKDARERRLKVQLAALADLKKLLEGEIESLSKKITTQNRQIDLMQQQLADVGNLAEQGLVVRQRILSLEQQLADMQGKILDMETASLRAKQDVSRATQDASNLQNDRATGIAQERQQTESELEQAELKIAMHRDLMAEALSRDPAAALSSGGKSENFAAAVTYVIVREKDGKRTETQVDESAEVLPGDVVKATLSMTAPD
;
A
#
# COMPACT_ATOMS: atom_id res chain seq x y z
N MET A 1 71.97 -8.39 21.73
CA MET A 1 70.66 -8.67 22.32
C MET A 1 69.92 -9.69 21.44
N ARG A 2 69.47 -10.81 22.01
CA ARG A 2 69.08 -12.01 21.27
C ARG A 2 67.64 -11.94 20.73
N PRO A 3 67.39 -12.17 19.42
CA PRO A 3 66.04 -12.26 18.87
C PRO A 3 65.60 -13.73 18.85
N GLY A 4 65.03 -14.24 19.91
CA GLY A 4 64.67 -15.67 20.01
C GLY A 4 63.41 -15.99 20.77
N LEU A 5 62.81 -15.03 21.47
CA LEU A 5 61.71 -15.29 22.39
C LEU A 5 60.29 -15.07 21.78
N ILE A 6 60.19 -14.19 20.78
CA ILE A 6 58.88 -13.80 20.18
C ILE A 6 58.37 -14.86 19.19
N GLN A 7 59.25 -15.65 18.55
CA GLN A 7 58.81 -16.71 17.60
C GLN A 7 58.31 -18.01 18.27
N ARG A 8 58.59 -18.26 19.56
CA ARG A 8 58.09 -19.43 20.27
C ARG A 8 56.68 -19.22 20.82
N LEU A 9 56.28 -18.05 21.19
CA LEU A 9 54.91 -17.73 21.68
C LEU A 9 53.86 -17.70 20.56
N ALA A 10 54.25 -17.40 19.31
CA ALA A 10 53.30 -17.41 18.17
C ALA A 10 52.95 -18.83 17.67
N ARG A 11 53.87 -19.81 17.86
CA ARG A 11 53.65 -21.21 17.44
C ARG A 11 52.80 -22.01 18.40
N THR A 12 52.83 -21.73 19.69
CA THR A 12 51.98 -22.41 20.70
C THR A 12 50.54 -21.87 20.69
N GLY A 13 50.34 -20.59 20.38
CA GLY A 13 49.00 -20.01 20.21
C GLY A 13 48.27 -20.53 18.97
N LEU A 14 48.98 -20.75 17.86
CA LEU A 14 48.37 -21.26 16.61
C LEU A 14 47.95 -22.75 16.71
N LEU A 15 48.73 -23.57 17.43
CA LEU A 15 48.40 -24.98 17.66
C LEU A 15 47.23 -25.18 18.62
N SER A 16 47.05 -24.31 19.61
CA SER A 16 45.90 -24.38 20.52
C SER A 16 44.59 -23.92 19.86
N VAL A 17 44.64 -22.94 18.94
CA VAL A 17 43.48 -22.50 18.17
C VAL A 17 43.07 -23.60 17.15
N LEU A 18 44.02 -24.23 16.48
CA LEU A 18 43.70 -25.34 15.56
C LEU A 18 43.12 -26.56 16.29
N ALA A 19 43.61 -26.87 17.49
CA ALA A 19 43.08 -27.98 18.32
C ALA A 19 41.64 -27.65 18.80
N ALA A 20 41.35 -26.42 19.15
CA ALA A 20 40.01 -25.99 19.53
C ALA A 20 39.02 -26.02 18.35
N ILE A 21 39.46 -25.66 17.15
CA ILE A 21 38.61 -25.72 15.92
C ILE A 21 38.36 -27.21 15.55
N PHE A 22 39.35 -28.08 15.70
CA PHE A 22 39.19 -29.52 15.42
C PHE A 22 38.29 -30.20 16.45
N ALA A 23 38.34 -29.79 17.72
CA ALA A 23 37.44 -30.28 18.77
C ALA A 23 35.99 -29.76 18.54
N MET A 24 35.82 -28.54 18.05
CA MET A 24 34.52 -27.97 17.73
C MET A 24 33.91 -28.58 16.46
N LEU A 25 34.75 -28.93 15.46
CA LEU A 25 34.31 -29.64 14.26
C LEU A 25 33.96 -31.12 14.57
N GLY A 26 34.65 -31.76 15.52
CA GLY A 26 34.34 -33.10 15.98
C GLY A 26 33.03 -33.19 16.78
N ALA A 27 32.67 -32.12 17.50
CA ALA A 27 31.38 -32.03 18.22
C ALA A 27 30.18 -31.83 17.28
N LEU A 28 30.37 -31.19 16.10
CA LEU A 28 29.32 -31.04 15.11
C LEU A 28 29.00 -32.33 14.31
N ILE A 29 29.92 -33.28 14.25
CA ILE A 29 29.71 -34.56 13.54
C ILE A 29 28.97 -35.58 14.42
N SER A 30 28.85 -35.31 15.72
CA SER A 30 28.06 -36.13 16.66
C SER A 30 26.56 -35.72 16.70
N ALA A 31 26.07 -34.90 15.77
CA ALA A 31 24.67 -34.68 15.58
C ALA A 31 24.01 -35.97 15.10
N GLY A 32 23.39 -36.65 16.05
CA GLY A 32 22.86 -37.97 15.97
C GLY A 32 22.08 -38.23 14.71
N GLY A 33 22.45 -39.29 14.01
CA GLY A 33 21.57 -39.87 13.03
C GLY A 33 20.20 -40.07 13.67
N VAL A 34 19.19 -39.40 13.14
CA VAL A 34 17.79 -39.69 13.47
C VAL A 34 17.59 -41.17 13.13
N ARG A 35 17.65 -42.03 14.15
CA ARG A 35 17.13 -43.38 14.01
C ARG A 35 15.65 -43.22 13.64
N ALA A 36 15.29 -43.53 12.41
CA ALA A 36 13.91 -43.74 12.05
C ALA A 36 13.36 -44.74 13.07
N GLY A 37 12.54 -44.24 13.99
CA GLY A 37 11.89 -45.08 15.00
C GLY A 37 11.08 -46.12 14.24
N GLU A 38 11.20 -47.39 14.65
CA GLU A 38 10.44 -48.48 14.05
C GLU A 38 8.93 -48.12 14.07
N TYR A 39 8.31 -48.13 12.90
CA TYR A 39 6.89 -47.75 12.79
C TYR A 39 6.02 -48.67 13.65
N ARG A 40 5.14 -48.06 14.46
CA ARG A 40 4.18 -48.78 15.29
C ARG A 40 2.80 -48.67 14.71
N LEU A 41 2.17 -49.84 14.58
CA LEU A 41 0.83 -49.96 14.02
C LEU A 41 -0.21 -49.25 14.89
N ASP A 42 -1.24 -48.70 14.25
CA ASP A 42 -2.38 -48.08 14.92
C ASP A 42 -3.65 -48.24 14.08
N SER A 43 -4.78 -47.73 14.60
CA SER A 43 -6.07 -47.79 13.90
C SER A 43 -5.99 -47.19 12.49
N MET A 44 -6.68 -47.81 11.54
CA MET A 44 -6.72 -47.48 10.10
C MET A 44 -5.48 -47.85 9.29
N ASP A 45 -4.41 -48.46 9.90
CA ASP A 45 -3.34 -49.08 9.13
C ASP A 45 -3.86 -50.33 8.42
N LYS A 46 -3.36 -50.61 7.23
CA LYS A 46 -3.71 -51.81 6.45
C LYS A 46 -2.51 -52.70 6.31
N LEU A 47 -2.66 -53.93 6.73
CA LEU A 47 -1.61 -54.94 6.76
C LEU A 47 -1.86 -56.00 5.69
N HIS A 48 -0.81 -56.41 4.99
CA HIS A 48 -0.81 -57.59 4.17
C HIS A 48 -0.15 -58.72 4.96
N ILE A 49 -0.93 -59.80 5.22
CA ILE A 49 -0.49 -60.93 6.02
C ILE A 49 -0.43 -62.17 5.15
N ARG A 50 0.70 -62.90 5.26
CA ARG A 50 0.87 -64.23 4.66
C ARG A 50 1.33 -65.18 5.75
N VAL A 51 0.81 -66.39 5.76
CA VAL A 51 1.18 -67.42 6.71
C VAL A 51 1.56 -68.67 5.95
N ALA A 52 2.73 -69.21 6.27
CA ALA A 52 3.26 -70.45 5.68
C ALA A 52 3.75 -71.34 6.79
N GLU A 53 3.63 -72.63 6.61
CA GLU A 53 4.09 -73.69 7.53
C GLU A 53 5.08 -74.62 6.79
N TRP A 54 6.27 -74.82 7.41
CA TRP A 54 7.17 -75.82 6.93
C TRP A 54 6.77 -77.16 7.51
N ARG A 55 6.36 -78.11 6.65
CA ARG A 55 6.01 -79.45 7.08
C ARG A 55 7.24 -80.32 6.97
N THR A 56 7.87 -80.58 8.10
CA THR A 56 9.05 -81.42 8.18
C THR A 56 8.82 -82.86 7.63
N ALA A 57 7.62 -83.43 7.80
CA ALA A 57 7.26 -84.78 7.32
C ALA A 57 7.12 -84.85 5.77
N GLU A 58 6.79 -83.75 5.10
CA GLU A 58 6.50 -83.66 3.66
C GLU A 58 7.68 -83.01 2.91
N GLY A 59 8.59 -82.33 3.62
CA GLY A 59 9.68 -81.55 3.04
C GLY A 59 9.20 -80.34 2.14
N ALA A 60 8.01 -79.85 2.41
CA ALA A 60 7.37 -78.81 1.58
C ALA A 60 6.77 -77.70 2.43
N VAL A 61 6.72 -76.48 1.81
CA VAL A 61 6.02 -75.34 2.40
C VAL A 61 4.50 -75.40 2.07
N ARG A 62 3.70 -75.26 3.07
CA ARG A 62 2.27 -75.16 2.91
C ARG A 62 1.76 -73.75 3.24
N ASP A 63 1.19 -73.06 2.24
CA ASP A 63 0.60 -71.78 2.46
C ASP A 63 -0.80 -71.87 3.10
N TRP A 64 -1.07 -71.08 4.11
CA TRP A 64 -2.37 -70.95 4.74
C TRP A 64 -3.23 -69.88 4.01
N LEU A 65 -3.75 -70.23 2.83
CA LEU A 65 -4.49 -69.32 1.95
C LEU A 65 -5.68 -68.66 2.64
N SER A 66 -6.30 -69.30 3.63
CA SER A 66 -7.40 -68.74 4.42
C SER A 66 -7.01 -67.58 5.33
N MET A 67 -5.71 -67.43 5.60
CA MET A 67 -5.14 -66.35 6.44
C MET A 67 -4.35 -65.29 5.62
N THR A 68 -4.12 -65.60 4.35
CA THR A 68 -3.41 -64.68 3.47
C THR A 68 -4.39 -63.64 2.93
N GLY A 69 -4.06 -62.37 3.13
CA GLY A 69 -4.88 -61.26 2.66
C GLY A 69 -4.58 -59.91 3.34
N ASP A 70 -5.42 -58.96 3.00
CA ASP A 70 -5.32 -57.59 3.56
C ASP A 70 -6.25 -57.46 4.78
N TYR A 71 -5.71 -56.95 5.85
CA TYR A 71 -6.39 -56.74 7.12
C TYR A 71 -6.24 -55.26 7.56
N THR A 72 -7.38 -54.63 7.86
CA THR A 72 -7.34 -53.24 8.36
C THR A 72 -7.44 -53.26 9.89
N VAL A 73 -6.58 -52.48 10.53
CA VAL A 73 -6.60 -52.29 11.99
C VAL A 73 -7.89 -51.54 12.37
N GLY A 74 -8.75 -52.18 13.14
CA GLY A 74 -10.02 -51.58 13.58
C GLY A 74 -9.83 -50.47 14.60
N PRO A 75 -10.94 -49.76 14.95
CA PRO A 75 -10.89 -48.63 15.89
C PRO A 75 -10.45 -49.04 17.33
N ALA A 76 -10.60 -50.33 17.68
CA ALA A 76 -10.08 -50.86 18.96
C ALA A 76 -8.57 -51.19 18.92
N GLY A 77 -7.87 -50.91 17.82
CA GLY A 77 -6.46 -51.24 17.63
C GLY A 77 -6.20 -52.73 17.41
N ALA A 78 -7.21 -53.48 16.96
CA ALA A 78 -7.13 -54.93 16.73
C ALA A 78 -7.41 -55.28 15.28
N ILE A 79 -6.88 -56.41 14.81
CA ILE A 79 -7.21 -57.04 13.53
C ILE A 79 -8.02 -58.32 13.79
N SER A 80 -8.93 -58.66 12.90
CA SER A 80 -9.70 -59.89 12.97
C SER A 80 -9.12 -60.89 11.97
N LEU A 81 -8.46 -61.91 12.47
CA LEU A 81 -7.84 -62.95 11.67
C LEU A 81 -8.70 -64.21 11.65
N PRO A 82 -8.89 -64.86 10.49
CA PRO A 82 -9.47 -66.15 10.43
C PRO A 82 -8.73 -67.13 11.36
N LEU A 83 -9.41 -68.03 11.97
CA LEU A 83 -8.89 -69.07 12.85
C LEU A 83 -8.27 -68.58 14.20
N ILE A 84 -7.77 -67.36 14.31
CA ILE A 84 -7.26 -66.77 15.55
C ILE A 84 -8.36 -66.02 16.28
N GLY A 85 -9.08 -65.17 15.55
CA GLY A 85 -10.03 -64.21 16.10
C GLY A 85 -9.46 -62.78 16.15
N GLU A 86 -9.96 -61.96 17.09
CA GLU A 86 -9.43 -60.61 17.32
C GLU A 86 -8.07 -60.62 18.03
N MET A 87 -7.12 -59.92 17.45
CA MET A 87 -5.76 -59.79 17.99
C MET A 87 -5.37 -58.30 18.09
N PRO A 88 -4.93 -57.81 19.27
CA PRO A 88 -4.51 -56.42 19.45
C PRO A 88 -3.14 -56.21 18.79
N VAL A 89 -3.09 -55.22 17.86
CA VAL A 89 -1.86 -54.88 17.09
C VAL A 89 -1.41 -53.44 17.28
N ALA A 90 -2.26 -52.59 17.82
CA ALA A 90 -1.90 -51.18 18.06
C ALA A 90 -0.67 -51.11 19.00
N GLY A 91 0.28 -50.21 18.65
CA GLY A 91 1.52 -50.03 19.38
C GLY A 91 2.61 -51.09 19.12
N LYS A 92 2.32 -52.16 18.36
CA LYS A 92 3.29 -53.21 17.98
C LYS A 92 3.91 -52.88 16.60
N THR A 93 5.08 -53.45 16.36
CA THR A 93 5.72 -53.46 15.03
C THR A 93 5.15 -54.61 14.18
N THR A 94 5.37 -54.59 12.88
CA THR A 94 4.97 -55.68 11.98
C THR A 94 5.66 -56.99 12.36
N ALA A 95 6.92 -56.94 12.83
CA ALA A 95 7.67 -58.09 13.28
C ALA A 95 7.10 -58.70 14.57
N GLU A 96 6.70 -57.87 15.54
CA GLU A 96 6.05 -58.34 16.79
C GLU A 96 4.71 -58.99 16.49
N VAL A 97 3.92 -58.44 15.56
CA VAL A 97 2.63 -59.02 15.14
C VAL A 97 2.85 -60.36 14.42
N ALA A 98 3.84 -60.44 13.52
CA ALA A 98 4.20 -61.69 12.83
C ALA A 98 4.55 -62.80 13.82
N ALA A 99 5.39 -62.48 14.83
CA ALA A 99 5.75 -63.40 15.86
C ALA A 99 4.53 -63.90 16.66
N GLU A 100 3.64 -62.99 17.06
CA GLU A 100 2.45 -63.31 17.82
C GLU A 100 1.45 -64.21 17.03
N ILE A 101 1.27 -63.93 15.71
CA ILE A 101 0.46 -64.78 14.83
C ILE A 101 1.02 -66.22 14.83
N GLY A 102 2.33 -66.41 14.65
CA GLY A 102 2.95 -67.70 14.65
C GLY A 102 2.76 -68.41 15.96
N ASP A 103 2.94 -67.74 17.10
CA ASP A 103 2.80 -68.32 18.45
C ASP A 103 1.33 -68.73 18.73
N GLN A 104 0.37 -67.85 18.39
CA GLN A 104 -1.05 -68.13 18.60
C GLN A 104 -1.54 -69.31 17.73
N LEU A 105 -1.08 -69.42 16.49
CA LEU A 105 -1.37 -70.56 15.62
C LEU A 105 -0.77 -71.85 16.15
N GLN A 106 0.50 -71.84 16.56
CA GLN A 106 1.14 -72.96 17.14
C GLN A 106 0.41 -73.52 18.38
N GLN A 107 0.05 -72.56 19.27
CA GLN A 107 -0.64 -72.95 20.51
C GLN A 107 -2.06 -73.46 20.26
N LYS A 108 -2.82 -72.77 19.38
CA LYS A 108 -4.23 -73.12 19.12
C LYS A 108 -4.41 -74.42 18.41
N PHE A 109 -3.49 -74.78 17.49
CA PHE A 109 -3.58 -75.97 16.70
C PHE A 109 -2.64 -77.08 17.17
N GLY A 110 -1.82 -76.88 18.24
CA GLY A 110 -0.91 -77.86 18.76
C GLY A 110 0.16 -78.29 17.75
N LEU A 111 0.62 -77.34 16.93
CA LEU A 111 1.62 -77.61 15.86
C LEU A 111 2.99 -77.87 16.44
N ILE A 112 3.73 -78.90 15.89
CA ILE A 112 5.08 -79.21 16.28
C ILE A 112 6.06 -78.09 15.87
N ASP A 113 5.92 -77.66 14.61
CA ASP A 113 6.67 -76.55 14.06
C ASP A 113 5.83 -75.26 14.08
N ARG A 114 6.47 -74.15 14.44
CA ARG A 114 5.80 -72.84 14.45
C ARG A 114 5.58 -72.35 13.02
N PRO A 115 4.31 -72.00 12.61
CA PRO A 115 4.12 -71.38 11.33
C PRO A 115 4.83 -70.05 11.21
N ASP A 116 5.38 -69.79 10.04
CA ASP A 116 6.02 -68.51 9.73
C ASP A 116 5.00 -67.54 9.15
N ALA A 117 4.84 -66.37 9.81
CA ALA A 117 3.96 -65.32 9.38
C ALA A 117 4.79 -64.12 8.88
N SER A 118 4.47 -63.67 7.69
CA SER A 118 4.98 -62.40 7.15
C SER A 118 3.89 -61.31 7.24
N VAL A 119 4.21 -60.24 7.92
CA VAL A 119 3.30 -59.06 8.07
C VAL A 119 3.96 -57.84 7.47
N GLU A 120 3.36 -57.33 6.40
CA GLU A 120 3.82 -56.13 5.70
C GLU A 120 2.79 -55.04 5.87
N LEU A 121 3.23 -53.78 6.00
CA LEU A 121 2.34 -52.65 5.99
C LEU A 121 1.97 -52.33 4.52
N ALA A 122 0.72 -52.61 4.13
CA ALA A 122 0.24 -52.37 2.77
C ALA A 122 -0.10 -50.92 2.56
N GLU A 123 -0.77 -50.27 3.53
CA GLU A 123 -1.11 -48.86 3.48
C GLU A 123 -0.97 -48.27 4.88
N PHE A 124 -0.32 -47.10 4.97
CA PHE A 124 -0.31 -46.29 6.19
C PHE A 124 -1.68 -45.69 6.45
N ARG A 125 -2.02 -45.51 7.72
CA ARG A 125 -3.19 -44.70 8.07
C ARG A 125 -3.10 -43.29 7.41
N PRO A 126 -4.22 -42.77 6.91
CA PRO A 126 -4.23 -41.50 6.21
C PRO A 126 -3.92 -40.34 7.15
N PHE A 127 -3.47 -39.22 6.58
CA PHE A 127 -3.43 -37.95 7.25
C PHE A 127 -4.58 -37.06 6.75
N PHE A 128 -4.87 -35.99 7.47
CA PHE A 128 -5.97 -35.09 7.16
C PHE A 128 -5.43 -33.68 6.94
N ILE A 129 -6.06 -32.96 6.01
CA ILE A 129 -5.79 -31.56 5.76
C ILE A 129 -7.07 -30.75 5.96
N ALA A 130 -6.96 -29.63 6.70
CA ALA A 130 -8.05 -28.73 7.02
C ALA A 130 -7.60 -27.26 6.93
N GLY A 131 -8.54 -26.34 6.90
CA GLY A 131 -8.31 -24.90 6.84
C GLY A 131 -8.30 -24.36 5.41
N GLU A 132 -7.47 -23.36 5.14
CA GLU A 132 -7.43 -22.60 3.89
C GLU A 132 -6.69 -23.31 2.75
N VAL A 133 -7.09 -24.56 2.46
CA VAL A 133 -6.58 -25.35 1.32
C VAL A 133 -7.67 -25.56 0.27
N GLN A 134 -7.25 -25.82 -0.97
CA GLN A 134 -8.19 -25.97 -2.10
C GLN A 134 -9.14 -27.15 -1.89
N ASN A 135 -8.62 -28.29 -1.46
CA ASN A 135 -9.40 -29.50 -1.23
C ASN A 135 -9.11 -30.04 0.17
N PRO A 136 -9.81 -29.57 1.21
CA PRO A 136 -9.68 -30.17 2.54
C PRO A 136 -10.23 -31.59 2.55
N GLY A 137 -9.58 -32.48 3.31
CA GLY A 137 -10.02 -33.88 3.36
C GLY A 137 -8.98 -34.86 3.85
N ARG A 138 -9.22 -36.13 3.56
CA ARG A 138 -8.37 -37.26 3.92
C ARG A 138 -7.45 -37.63 2.74
N TYR A 139 -6.17 -37.82 3.02
CA TYR A 139 -5.14 -38.13 2.02
C TYR A 139 -4.31 -39.33 2.43
N PRO A 140 -3.85 -40.17 1.48
CA PRO A 140 -2.96 -41.28 1.76
C PRO A 140 -1.60 -40.73 2.21
N TYR A 141 -1.06 -41.31 3.25
CA TYR A 141 0.26 -40.96 3.74
C TYR A 141 1.37 -41.63 2.90
N VAL A 142 2.45 -40.88 2.68
CA VAL A 142 3.67 -41.34 2.02
C VAL A 142 4.87 -41.02 2.94
N PRO A 143 5.85 -41.93 3.09
CA PRO A 143 7.03 -41.65 3.92
C PRO A 143 7.75 -40.37 3.53
N SER A 144 8.28 -39.65 4.53
CA SER A 144 8.94 -38.33 4.35
C SER A 144 8.02 -37.26 3.79
N LEU A 145 6.73 -37.33 4.17
CA LEU A 145 5.76 -36.26 3.84
C LEU A 145 6.03 -35.03 4.68
N THR A 146 6.16 -33.89 4.05
CA THR A 146 6.25 -32.58 4.73
C THR A 146 4.95 -31.80 4.62
N VAL A 147 4.79 -30.78 5.45
CA VAL A 147 3.62 -29.88 5.40
C VAL A 147 3.45 -29.28 4.01
N LEU A 148 4.52 -28.83 3.37
CA LEU A 148 4.47 -28.30 2.00
C LEU A 148 3.93 -29.33 1.00
N LYS A 149 4.45 -30.58 1.06
CA LYS A 149 3.96 -31.66 0.18
C LYS A 149 2.50 -32.00 0.47
N ALA A 150 2.11 -32.01 1.74
CA ALA A 150 0.73 -32.25 2.16
C ALA A 150 -0.23 -31.20 1.59
N VAL A 151 0.11 -29.91 1.76
CA VAL A 151 -0.68 -28.80 1.20
C VAL A 151 -0.72 -28.86 -0.32
N THR A 152 0.38 -29.21 -0.98
CA THR A 152 0.43 -29.39 -2.44
C THR A 152 -0.50 -30.50 -2.92
N LEU A 153 -0.58 -31.64 -2.19
CA LEU A 153 -1.51 -32.72 -2.47
C LEU A 153 -2.97 -32.27 -2.36
N ALA A 154 -3.26 -31.34 -1.44
CA ALA A 154 -4.58 -30.74 -1.30
C ALA A 154 -4.90 -29.65 -2.36
N GLY A 155 -4.04 -29.46 -3.36
CA GLY A 155 -4.22 -28.48 -4.43
C GLY A 155 -3.66 -27.11 -4.10
N GLY A 156 -2.87 -26.99 -3.01
CA GLY A 156 -2.34 -25.71 -2.54
C GLY A 156 -3.31 -24.95 -1.64
N LEU A 157 -2.98 -23.70 -1.35
CA LEU A 157 -3.86 -22.80 -0.61
C LEU A 157 -5.07 -22.43 -1.49
N ARG A 158 -6.22 -22.26 -0.84
CA ARG A 158 -7.43 -21.80 -1.54
C ARG A 158 -7.15 -20.44 -2.18
N GLN A 159 -7.46 -20.32 -3.46
CA GLN A 159 -7.38 -19.06 -4.20
C GLN A 159 -8.68 -18.84 -4.95
N SER A 160 -9.24 -17.66 -4.80
CA SER A 160 -10.39 -17.20 -5.57
C SER A 160 -9.91 -16.13 -6.56
N PRO A 161 -9.68 -16.47 -7.85
CA PRO A 161 -9.14 -15.53 -8.84
C PRO A 161 -9.96 -14.24 -8.97
N GLU A 162 -11.26 -14.33 -8.76
CA GLU A 162 -12.18 -13.20 -8.82
C GLU A 162 -11.92 -12.23 -7.66
N LEU A 163 -11.84 -12.74 -6.41
CA LEU A 163 -11.55 -11.92 -5.23
C LEU A 163 -10.13 -11.35 -5.25
N ALA A 164 -9.16 -12.10 -5.76
CA ALA A 164 -7.81 -11.61 -5.96
C ALA A 164 -7.77 -10.44 -6.97
N SER A 165 -8.51 -10.55 -8.08
CA SER A 165 -8.63 -9.48 -9.07
C SER A 165 -9.34 -8.25 -8.49
N GLU A 166 -10.39 -8.43 -7.72
CA GLU A 166 -11.13 -7.37 -7.04
C GLU A 166 -10.24 -6.64 -6.01
N PHE A 167 -9.49 -7.39 -5.21
CA PHE A 167 -8.52 -6.82 -4.28
C PHE A 167 -7.44 -5.99 -4.99
N ILE A 168 -6.83 -6.51 -6.08
CA ILE A 168 -5.79 -5.82 -6.85
C ILE A 168 -6.35 -4.53 -7.47
N ASN A 169 -7.54 -4.58 -8.05
CA ASN A 169 -8.19 -3.42 -8.65
C ASN A 169 -8.54 -2.35 -7.60
N SER A 170 -9.11 -2.77 -6.47
CA SER A 170 -9.46 -1.86 -5.38
C SER A 170 -8.21 -1.23 -4.77
N ARG A 171 -7.12 -2.00 -4.64
CA ARG A 171 -5.84 -1.50 -4.18
C ARG A 171 -5.25 -0.47 -5.13
N GLY A 172 -5.24 -0.77 -6.44
CA GLY A 172 -4.76 0.19 -7.44
C GLY A 172 -5.53 1.51 -7.42
N SER A 173 -6.86 1.42 -7.31
CA SER A 173 -7.73 2.60 -7.18
C SER A 173 -7.46 3.36 -5.88
N TYR A 174 -7.27 2.67 -4.76
CA TYR A 174 -6.92 3.26 -3.48
C TYR A 174 -5.61 4.05 -3.55
N GLU A 175 -4.55 3.48 -4.14
CA GLU A 175 -3.24 4.14 -4.26
C GLU A 175 -3.33 5.43 -5.12
N VAL A 176 -4.10 5.40 -6.23
CA VAL A 176 -4.36 6.58 -7.07
C VAL A 176 -5.11 7.66 -6.30
N LEU A 177 -6.16 7.29 -5.58
CA LEU A 177 -6.97 8.22 -4.81
C LEU A 177 -6.20 8.84 -3.63
N VAL A 178 -5.31 8.09 -2.99
CA VAL A 178 -4.41 8.63 -1.96
C VAL A 178 -3.46 9.68 -2.55
N ALA A 179 -2.91 9.43 -3.73
CA ALA A 179 -2.07 10.42 -4.41
C ALA A 179 -2.87 11.67 -4.83
N GLU A 180 -4.10 11.50 -5.32
CA GLU A 180 -5.02 12.60 -5.62
C GLU A 180 -5.37 13.41 -4.37
N ARG A 181 -5.69 12.76 -3.26
CA ARG A 181 -5.95 13.41 -1.97
C ARG A 181 -4.76 14.27 -1.52
N LEU A 182 -3.53 13.78 -1.64
CA LEU A 182 -2.33 14.55 -1.30
C LEU A 182 -2.20 15.82 -2.17
N SER A 183 -2.48 15.71 -3.47
CA SER A 183 -2.51 16.87 -4.38
C SER A 183 -3.58 17.90 -3.98
N LEU A 184 -4.78 17.43 -3.64
CA LEU A 184 -5.88 18.30 -3.19
C LEU A 184 -5.58 18.96 -1.85
N LEU A 185 -4.89 18.27 -0.93
CA LEU A 185 -4.43 18.85 0.34
C LEU A 185 -3.40 19.95 0.12
N ALA A 186 -2.46 19.78 -0.81
CA ALA A 186 -1.48 20.80 -1.15
C ALA A 186 -2.17 22.02 -1.78
N ARG A 187 -3.10 21.81 -2.71
CA ARG A 187 -3.91 22.86 -3.34
C ARG A 187 -4.76 23.62 -2.31
N ARG A 188 -5.42 22.91 -1.39
CA ARG A 188 -6.20 23.53 -0.31
C ARG A 188 -5.34 24.43 0.57
N ALA A 189 -4.12 23.97 0.93
CA ALA A 189 -3.19 24.75 1.74
C ALA A 189 -2.79 26.06 1.01
N ARG A 190 -2.46 26.00 -0.28
CA ARG A 190 -2.20 27.17 -1.11
C ARG A 190 -3.37 28.14 -1.14
N LEU A 191 -4.57 27.65 -1.46
CA LEU A 191 -5.78 28.48 -1.56
C LEU A 191 -6.14 29.13 -0.22
N SER A 192 -5.88 28.44 0.90
CA SER A 192 -6.04 29.02 2.24
C SER A 192 -5.06 30.15 2.50
N ALA A 193 -3.79 29.99 2.11
CA ALA A 193 -2.77 31.04 2.22
C ALA A 193 -3.09 32.25 1.32
N GLU A 194 -3.48 32.01 0.05
CA GLU A 194 -3.89 33.07 -0.88
C GLU A 194 -5.12 33.84 -0.39
N GLY A 195 -6.11 33.14 0.18
CA GLY A 195 -7.34 33.77 0.71
C GLY A 195 -7.13 34.58 1.99
N GLN A 196 -6.04 34.30 2.72
CA GLN A 196 -5.62 35.03 3.94
C GLN A 196 -4.49 36.02 3.68
N ASP A 197 -4.06 36.19 2.42
CA ASP A 197 -2.91 37.02 2.00
C ASP A 197 -1.63 36.69 2.78
N LYS A 198 -1.44 35.39 3.19
CA LYS A 198 -0.23 34.91 3.84
C LYS A 198 0.91 34.71 2.84
N GLN A 199 2.12 35.09 3.24
CA GLN A 199 3.31 34.89 2.39
C GLN A 199 3.69 33.41 2.33
N GLU A 200 3.64 32.71 3.44
CA GLU A 200 4.00 31.28 3.54
C GLU A 200 2.77 30.40 3.54
N ILE A 201 2.90 29.22 2.92
CA ILE A 201 1.84 28.20 2.90
C ILE A 201 2.06 27.25 4.08
N GLU A 202 1.05 27.10 4.92
CA GLU A 202 1.05 26.10 6.00
C GLU A 202 0.58 24.75 5.44
N PHE A 203 1.54 23.90 5.07
CA PHE A 203 1.24 22.58 4.54
C PHE A 203 0.98 21.56 5.66
N PRO A 204 0.02 20.62 5.49
CA PRO A 204 -0.19 19.52 6.40
C PRO A 204 1.06 18.63 6.54
N ALA A 205 1.25 18.05 7.74
CA ALA A 205 2.41 17.19 8.04
C ALA A 205 2.49 15.95 7.13
N GLU A 206 1.37 15.45 6.64
CA GLU A 206 1.30 14.32 5.71
C GLU A 206 2.11 14.53 4.43
N LEU A 207 2.12 15.77 3.90
CA LEU A 207 2.89 16.12 2.69
C LEU A 207 4.40 16.11 2.93
N GLN A 208 4.83 16.35 4.16
CA GLN A 208 6.26 16.41 4.50
C GLN A 208 6.91 15.03 4.57
N GLN A 209 6.11 13.98 4.75
CA GLN A 209 6.58 12.61 4.99
C GLN A 209 7.02 11.88 3.71
N SER A 210 6.62 12.34 2.54
CA SER A 210 6.95 11.68 1.27
C SER A 210 7.64 12.61 0.28
N GLU A 211 8.51 12.05 -0.57
CA GLU A 211 9.15 12.81 -1.64
C GLU A 211 8.13 13.35 -2.67
N ALA A 212 7.05 12.63 -2.91
CA ALA A 212 5.94 13.11 -3.74
C ALA A 212 5.26 14.32 -3.12
N GLY A 213 5.00 14.28 -1.80
CA GLY A 213 4.42 15.40 -1.07
C GLY A 213 5.31 16.64 -1.10
N LYS A 214 6.62 16.48 -0.93
CA LYS A 214 7.58 17.60 -1.02
C LYS A 214 7.58 18.26 -2.40
N ARG A 215 7.46 17.48 -3.48
CA ARG A 215 7.31 18.02 -4.85
C ARG A 215 6.02 18.82 -4.99
N LEU A 216 4.89 18.27 -4.54
CA LEU A 216 3.61 18.98 -4.56
C LEU A 216 3.66 20.30 -3.78
N MET A 217 4.33 20.32 -2.62
CA MET A 217 4.54 21.54 -1.84
C MET A 217 5.34 22.59 -2.62
N ALA A 218 6.39 22.18 -3.30
CA ALA A 218 7.23 23.07 -4.12
C ALA A 218 6.43 23.62 -5.30
N ASP A 219 5.71 22.77 -6.03
CA ASP A 219 4.90 23.13 -7.18
C ASP A 219 3.80 24.15 -6.81
N GLU A 220 3.08 23.90 -5.70
CA GLU A 220 2.04 24.82 -5.23
C GLU A 220 2.60 26.15 -4.70
N THR A 221 3.80 26.14 -4.13
CA THR A 221 4.50 27.37 -3.72
C THR A 221 4.89 28.18 -4.94
N GLU A 222 5.48 27.57 -5.96
CA GLU A 222 5.87 28.24 -7.21
C GLU A 222 4.62 28.82 -7.93
N PHE A 223 3.53 28.04 -7.94
CA PHE A 223 2.27 28.48 -8.54
C PHE A 223 1.68 29.69 -7.82
N LYS A 224 1.66 29.71 -6.47
CA LYS A 224 1.25 30.88 -5.67
C LYS A 224 2.09 32.10 -6.02
N ASP A 225 3.42 31.96 -6.01
CA ASP A 225 4.34 33.06 -6.31
C ASP A 225 4.14 33.62 -7.72
N ALA A 226 3.89 32.76 -8.69
CA ALA A 226 3.61 33.17 -10.06
C ALA A 226 2.29 33.98 -10.14
N ARG A 227 1.23 33.53 -9.48
CA ARG A 227 -0.07 34.24 -9.41
C ARG A 227 0.10 35.59 -8.72
N GLU A 228 0.85 35.66 -7.62
CA GLU A 228 1.09 36.89 -6.88
C GLU A 228 1.91 37.88 -7.70
N ARG A 229 2.99 37.45 -8.35
CA ARG A 229 3.78 38.28 -9.28
C ARG A 229 2.90 38.84 -10.39
N ARG A 230 2.05 38.02 -11.01
CA ARG A 230 1.14 38.46 -12.07
C ARG A 230 0.19 39.57 -11.59
N LEU A 231 -0.47 39.36 -10.45
CA LEU A 231 -1.37 40.35 -9.86
C LEU A 231 -0.66 41.67 -9.57
N LYS A 232 0.52 41.61 -8.94
CA LYS A 232 1.35 42.75 -8.60
C LYS A 232 1.74 43.56 -9.84
N VAL A 233 2.13 42.91 -10.92
CA VAL A 233 2.45 43.59 -12.19
C VAL A 233 1.23 44.26 -12.79
N GLN A 234 0.08 43.60 -12.77
CA GLN A 234 -1.16 44.20 -13.31
C GLN A 234 -1.65 45.41 -12.48
N LEU A 235 -1.62 45.30 -11.16
CA LEU A 235 -1.97 46.44 -10.29
C LEU A 235 -0.97 47.60 -10.42
N ALA A 236 0.32 47.32 -10.55
CA ALA A 236 1.33 48.36 -10.79
C ALA A 236 1.10 49.09 -12.11
N ALA A 237 0.80 48.36 -13.19
CA ALA A 237 0.48 48.97 -14.49
C ALA A 237 -0.75 49.91 -14.43
N LEU A 238 -1.79 49.49 -13.70
CA LEU A 238 -2.98 50.36 -13.49
C LEU A 238 -2.67 51.56 -12.62
N ALA A 239 -1.83 51.43 -11.60
CA ALA A 239 -1.36 52.52 -10.76
C ALA A 239 -0.49 53.52 -11.55
N ASP A 240 0.38 53.05 -12.43
CA ASP A 240 1.19 53.92 -13.31
C ASP A 240 0.32 54.66 -14.33
N LEU A 241 -0.66 53.95 -14.93
CA LEU A 241 -1.66 54.61 -15.82
C LEU A 241 -2.42 55.70 -15.09
N LYS A 242 -2.92 55.41 -13.87
CA LYS A 242 -3.62 56.41 -13.05
C LYS A 242 -2.74 57.65 -12.78
N LYS A 243 -1.47 57.43 -12.39
CA LYS A 243 -0.52 58.52 -12.13
C LYS A 243 -0.23 59.34 -13.37
N LEU A 244 -0.12 58.72 -14.55
CA LEU A 244 0.04 59.43 -15.82
C LEU A 244 -1.15 60.32 -16.12
N LEU A 245 -2.39 59.81 -15.98
CA LEU A 245 -3.63 60.55 -16.20
C LEU A 245 -3.81 61.67 -15.18
N GLU A 246 -3.46 61.48 -13.93
CA GLU A 246 -3.46 62.53 -12.89
C GLU A 246 -2.48 63.66 -13.25
N GLY A 247 -1.29 63.34 -13.77
CA GLY A 247 -0.32 64.32 -14.29
C GLY A 247 -0.85 65.09 -15.50
N GLU A 248 -1.62 64.44 -16.39
CA GLU A 248 -2.29 65.08 -17.51
C GLU A 248 -3.36 66.06 -17.01
N ILE A 249 -4.19 65.66 -16.05
CA ILE A 249 -5.21 66.52 -15.42
C ILE A 249 -4.56 67.77 -14.80
N GLU A 250 -3.46 67.61 -14.06
CA GLU A 250 -2.72 68.73 -13.46
C GLU A 250 -2.17 69.67 -14.54
N SER A 251 -1.59 69.13 -15.61
CA SER A 251 -1.07 69.92 -16.75
C SER A 251 -2.21 70.70 -17.42
N LEU A 252 -3.34 70.06 -17.68
CA LEU A 252 -4.52 70.72 -18.26
C LEU A 252 -5.06 71.81 -17.33
N SER A 253 -5.11 71.57 -16.01
CA SER A 253 -5.54 72.59 -15.03
C SER A 253 -4.65 73.83 -15.05
N LYS A 254 -3.32 73.62 -15.12
CA LYS A 254 -2.35 74.72 -15.26
C LYS A 254 -2.56 75.53 -16.57
N LYS A 255 -2.81 74.84 -17.69
CA LYS A 255 -3.13 75.45 -18.99
C LYS A 255 -4.41 76.27 -18.94
N ILE A 256 -5.48 75.73 -18.35
CA ILE A 256 -6.76 76.36 -18.16
C ILE A 256 -6.56 77.64 -17.34
N THR A 257 -5.82 77.58 -16.22
CA THR A 257 -5.53 78.75 -15.39
C THR A 257 -4.81 79.86 -16.17
N THR A 258 -3.79 79.45 -16.96
CA THR A 258 -3.04 80.41 -17.82
C THR A 258 -3.95 81.03 -18.92
N GLN A 259 -4.78 80.19 -19.54
CA GLN A 259 -5.72 80.65 -20.60
C GLN A 259 -6.79 81.57 -20.03
N ASN A 260 -7.34 81.31 -18.84
CA ASN A 260 -8.25 82.20 -18.16
C ASN A 260 -7.63 83.56 -17.93
N ARG A 261 -6.38 83.65 -17.47
CA ARG A 261 -5.65 84.92 -17.30
C ARG A 261 -5.52 85.71 -18.63
N GLN A 262 -5.28 84.99 -19.73
CA GLN A 262 -5.22 85.59 -21.05
C GLN A 262 -6.55 86.13 -21.48
N ILE A 263 -7.64 85.44 -21.20
CA ILE A 263 -9.04 85.89 -21.46
C ILE A 263 -9.30 87.12 -20.64
N ASP A 264 -8.97 87.16 -19.34
CA ASP A 264 -9.17 88.35 -18.49
C ASP A 264 -8.46 89.59 -19.06
N LEU A 265 -7.21 89.46 -19.50
CA LEU A 265 -6.46 90.55 -20.14
C LEU A 265 -7.06 90.92 -21.44
N MET A 266 -7.57 90.00 -22.26
CA MET A 266 -8.26 90.33 -23.53
C MET A 266 -9.58 91.03 -23.29
N GLN A 267 -10.38 90.67 -22.27
CA GLN A 267 -11.59 91.32 -21.87
C GLN A 267 -11.32 92.76 -21.42
N GLN A 268 -10.25 92.97 -20.62
CA GLN A 268 -9.85 94.38 -20.28
C GLN A 268 -9.50 95.17 -21.50
N GLN A 269 -8.71 94.60 -22.42
CA GLN A 269 -8.33 95.25 -23.65
C GLN A 269 -9.57 95.58 -24.53
N LEU A 270 -10.52 94.67 -24.59
CA LEU A 270 -11.77 94.88 -25.33
C LEU A 270 -12.61 96.02 -24.71
N ALA A 271 -12.67 96.08 -23.37
CA ALA A 271 -13.36 97.18 -22.66
C ALA A 271 -12.67 98.53 -22.93
N ASP A 272 -11.35 98.64 -22.88
CA ASP A 272 -10.60 99.81 -23.15
C ASP A 272 -10.79 100.31 -24.62
N VAL A 273 -10.71 99.39 -25.57
CA VAL A 273 -10.93 99.67 -26.98
C VAL A 273 -12.41 100.08 -27.27
N GLY A 274 -13.35 99.41 -26.55
CA GLY A 274 -14.77 99.76 -26.63
C GLY A 274 -15.03 101.19 -26.22
N ASN A 275 -14.50 101.67 -25.11
CA ASN A 275 -14.58 103.07 -24.63
C ASN A 275 -13.98 104.06 -25.63
N LEU A 276 -12.88 103.72 -26.29
CA LEU A 276 -12.29 104.54 -27.32
C LEU A 276 -13.10 104.58 -28.62
N ALA A 277 -13.81 103.51 -28.95
CA ALA A 277 -14.67 103.42 -30.10
C ALA A 277 -15.92 104.28 -29.93
N GLU A 278 -16.53 104.36 -28.73
CA GLU A 278 -17.65 105.27 -28.39
C GLU A 278 -17.24 106.71 -28.57
N GLN A 279 -15.99 107.03 -28.37
CA GLN A 279 -15.40 108.34 -28.59
C GLN A 279 -15.06 108.63 -30.08
N GLY A 280 -15.32 107.68 -30.99
CA GLY A 280 -15.04 107.80 -32.41
C GLY A 280 -13.57 107.66 -32.80
N LEU A 281 -12.70 107.20 -31.88
CA LEU A 281 -11.24 107.11 -32.05
C LEU A 281 -10.73 105.79 -32.65
N VAL A 282 -11.64 104.74 -32.71
CA VAL A 282 -11.25 103.38 -33.18
C VAL A 282 -12.30 102.85 -34.16
N VAL A 283 -11.86 102.13 -35.18
CA VAL A 283 -12.66 101.50 -36.20
C VAL A 283 -13.37 100.27 -35.66
N ARG A 284 -14.69 100.12 -35.90
CA ARG A 284 -15.55 99.00 -35.45
C ARG A 284 -14.97 97.57 -35.80
N GLN A 285 -14.23 97.43 -36.90
CA GLN A 285 -13.59 96.23 -37.31
C GLN A 285 -12.56 95.74 -36.27
N ARG A 286 -11.92 96.58 -35.49
CA ARG A 286 -10.96 96.20 -34.42
C ARG A 286 -11.68 95.56 -33.26
N ILE A 287 -12.88 95.99 -32.88
CA ILE A 287 -13.70 95.40 -31.84
C ILE A 287 -14.06 93.93 -32.23
N LEU A 288 -14.64 93.83 -33.46
CA LEU A 288 -15.00 92.47 -33.99
C LEU A 288 -13.84 91.50 -34.02
N SER A 289 -12.62 91.97 -34.36
CA SER A 289 -11.39 91.13 -34.35
C SER A 289 -11.02 90.65 -32.93
N LEU A 290 -11.18 91.54 -31.92
CA LEU A 290 -10.92 91.20 -30.53
C LEU A 290 -11.97 90.22 -29.95
N GLU A 291 -13.25 90.44 -30.30
CA GLU A 291 -14.35 89.53 -29.94
C GLU A 291 -14.17 88.17 -30.54
N GLN A 292 -13.73 88.05 -31.80
CA GLN A 292 -13.40 86.77 -32.42
C GLN A 292 -12.23 86.06 -31.70
N GLN A 293 -11.16 86.82 -31.38
CA GLN A 293 -10.02 86.25 -30.62
C GLN A 293 -10.44 85.76 -29.20
N LEU A 294 -11.32 86.52 -28.54
CA LEU A 294 -11.88 86.14 -27.25
C LEU A 294 -12.69 84.84 -27.35
N ALA A 295 -13.58 84.75 -28.37
CA ALA A 295 -14.39 83.58 -28.61
C ALA A 295 -13.49 82.33 -28.90
N ASP A 296 -12.41 82.48 -29.69
CA ASP A 296 -11.42 81.42 -29.97
C ASP A 296 -10.70 80.96 -28.70
N MET A 297 -10.35 81.95 -27.81
CA MET A 297 -9.72 81.60 -26.51
C MET A 297 -10.69 80.90 -25.58
N GLN A 298 -11.97 81.28 -25.53
CA GLN A 298 -13.01 80.57 -24.78
C GLN A 298 -13.27 79.19 -25.32
N GLY A 299 -13.29 79.01 -26.65
CA GLY A 299 -13.35 77.66 -27.28
C GLY A 299 -12.24 76.71 -26.82
N LYS A 300 -10.99 77.21 -26.78
CA LYS A 300 -9.85 76.43 -26.30
C LYS A 300 -9.96 76.04 -24.87
N ILE A 301 -10.60 76.84 -23.98
CA ILE A 301 -10.87 76.43 -22.59
C ILE A 301 -11.83 75.23 -22.56
N LEU A 302 -12.94 75.30 -23.30
CA LEU A 302 -13.91 74.22 -23.37
C LEU A 302 -13.29 72.91 -23.88
N ASP A 303 -12.37 72.99 -24.84
CA ASP A 303 -11.62 71.83 -25.32
C ASP A 303 -10.73 71.28 -24.24
N MET A 304 -10.00 72.08 -23.48
CA MET A 304 -9.14 71.66 -22.37
C MET A 304 -9.96 71.11 -21.19
N GLU A 305 -11.10 71.71 -20.87
CA GLU A 305 -12.01 71.21 -19.84
C GLU A 305 -12.58 69.84 -20.24
N THR A 306 -12.98 69.68 -21.51
CA THR A 306 -13.47 68.40 -22.04
C THR A 306 -12.38 67.35 -21.96
N ALA A 307 -11.14 67.68 -22.32
CA ALA A 307 -9.98 66.75 -22.19
C ALA A 307 -9.74 66.42 -20.73
N SER A 308 -9.79 67.35 -19.80
CA SER A 308 -9.66 67.11 -18.36
C SER A 308 -10.74 66.17 -17.81
N LEU A 309 -12.01 66.38 -18.25
CA LEU A 309 -13.10 65.48 -17.87
C LEU A 309 -12.92 64.06 -18.40
N ARG A 310 -12.43 63.90 -19.63
CA ARG A 310 -12.10 62.57 -20.19
C ARG A 310 -10.97 61.89 -19.37
N ALA A 311 -9.90 62.61 -19.08
CA ALA A 311 -8.81 62.07 -18.26
C ALA A 311 -9.29 61.68 -16.85
N LYS A 312 -10.16 62.48 -16.21
CA LYS A 312 -10.77 62.10 -14.92
C LYS A 312 -11.64 60.85 -15.04
N GLN A 313 -12.37 60.68 -16.12
CA GLN A 313 -13.17 59.51 -16.39
C GLN A 313 -12.28 58.25 -16.56
N ASP A 314 -11.14 58.41 -17.24
CA ASP A 314 -10.19 57.33 -17.42
C ASP A 314 -9.45 56.96 -16.11
N VAL A 315 -9.17 57.92 -15.21
CA VAL A 315 -8.70 57.66 -13.83
C VAL A 315 -9.74 56.82 -13.05
N SER A 316 -11.03 57.21 -13.15
CA SER A 316 -12.09 56.44 -12.50
C SER A 316 -12.17 54.99 -13.04
N ARG A 317 -12.04 54.82 -14.37
CA ARG A 317 -12.03 53.51 -15.01
C ARG A 317 -10.84 52.68 -14.55
N ALA A 318 -9.62 53.22 -14.56
CA ALA A 318 -8.42 52.52 -14.08
C ALA A 318 -8.54 52.11 -12.60
N THR A 319 -9.17 52.93 -11.76
CA THR A 319 -9.45 52.63 -10.37
C THR A 319 -10.48 51.48 -10.24
N GLN A 320 -11.53 51.49 -11.05
CA GLN A 320 -12.53 50.44 -11.10
C GLN A 320 -11.92 49.12 -11.58
N ASP A 321 -11.08 49.15 -12.60
CA ASP A 321 -10.39 47.95 -13.12
C ASP A 321 -9.46 47.34 -12.07
N ALA A 322 -8.75 48.15 -11.27
CA ALA A 322 -7.95 47.66 -10.16
C ALA A 322 -8.81 46.98 -9.07
N SER A 323 -9.97 47.57 -8.75
CA SER A 323 -10.92 46.96 -7.80
C SER A 323 -11.51 45.64 -8.35
N ASN A 324 -11.89 45.64 -9.62
CA ASN A 324 -12.42 44.44 -10.28
C ASN A 324 -11.39 43.32 -10.25
N LEU A 325 -10.13 43.59 -10.58
CA LEU A 325 -9.04 42.61 -10.56
C LEU A 325 -8.84 41.98 -9.16
N GLN A 326 -8.95 42.76 -8.10
CA GLN A 326 -8.89 42.27 -6.72
C GLN A 326 -10.10 41.41 -6.34
N ASN A 327 -11.31 41.85 -6.72
CA ASN A 327 -12.55 41.13 -6.47
C ASN A 327 -12.61 39.81 -7.24
N ASP A 328 -12.20 39.82 -8.50
CA ASP A 328 -12.12 38.60 -9.35
C ASP A 328 -11.16 37.60 -8.77
N ARG A 329 -9.97 38.05 -8.27
CA ARG A 329 -9.03 37.18 -7.55
C ARG A 329 -9.69 36.55 -6.31
N ALA A 330 -10.30 37.36 -5.45
CA ALA A 330 -10.93 36.89 -4.22
C ALA A 330 -12.06 35.88 -4.51
N THR A 331 -12.89 36.17 -5.48
CA THR A 331 -13.99 35.29 -5.93
C THR A 331 -13.45 33.99 -6.52
N GLY A 332 -12.43 34.08 -7.37
CA GLY A 332 -11.78 32.91 -7.97
C GLY A 332 -11.16 32.01 -6.92
N ILE A 333 -10.46 32.57 -5.92
CA ILE A 333 -9.89 31.80 -4.79
C ILE A 333 -11.00 31.10 -4.00
N ALA A 334 -12.10 31.79 -3.72
CA ALA A 334 -13.23 31.21 -2.97
C ALA A 334 -13.87 30.04 -3.73
N GLN A 335 -14.09 30.20 -5.03
CA GLN A 335 -14.64 29.16 -5.90
C GLN A 335 -13.70 27.94 -6.01
N GLU A 336 -12.41 28.17 -6.31
CA GLU A 336 -11.42 27.10 -6.38
C GLU A 336 -11.32 26.36 -5.04
N ARG A 337 -11.40 27.06 -3.90
CA ARG A 337 -11.39 26.44 -2.56
C ARG A 337 -12.60 25.55 -2.34
N GLN A 338 -13.80 26.04 -2.63
CA GLN A 338 -15.02 25.25 -2.49
C GLN A 338 -14.99 23.98 -3.34
N GLN A 339 -14.52 24.11 -4.59
CA GLN A 339 -14.38 22.97 -5.48
C GLN A 339 -13.34 21.96 -4.94
N THR A 340 -12.18 22.44 -4.48
CA THR A 340 -11.13 21.60 -3.92
C THR A 340 -11.61 20.86 -2.64
N GLU A 341 -12.38 21.53 -1.78
CA GLU A 341 -12.98 20.91 -0.59
C GLU A 341 -13.97 19.80 -0.98
N SER A 342 -14.82 20.03 -1.98
CA SER A 342 -15.75 19.02 -2.49
C SER A 342 -15.04 17.82 -3.14
N GLU A 343 -14.00 18.08 -3.94
CA GLU A 343 -13.16 17.04 -4.54
C GLU A 343 -12.43 16.21 -3.46
N LEU A 344 -11.94 16.86 -2.41
CA LEU A 344 -11.28 16.21 -1.28
C LEU A 344 -12.23 15.28 -0.53
N GLU A 345 -13.43 15.75 -0.22
CA GLU A 345 -14.46 14.93 0.44
C GLU A 345 -14.83 13.70 -0.41
N GLN A 346 -14.99 13.89 -1.72
CA GLN A 346 -15.25 12.77 -2.63
C GLN A 346 -14.10 11.78 -2.69
N ALA A 347 -12.85 12.25 -2.71
CA ALA A 347 -11.68 11.39 -2.70
C ALA A 347 -11.60 10.59 -1.38
N GLU A 348 -11.86 11.21 -0.24
CA GLU A 348 -11.86 10.54 1.07
C GLU A 348 -12.96 9.46 1.17
N LEU A 349 -14.16 9.74 0.67
CA LEU A 349 -15.24 8.74 0.60
C LEU A 349 -14.88 7.55 -0.30
N LYS A 350 -14.27 7.81 -1.46
CA LYS A 350 -13.82 6.74 -2.37
C LYS A 350 -12.68 5.94 -1.75
N ILE A 351 -11.73 6.57 -1.05
CA ILE A 351 -10.65 5.91 -0.32
C ILE A 351 -11.24 4.96 0.74
N ALA A 352 -12.20 5.44 1.53
CA ALA A 352 -12.89 4.61 2.51
C ALA A 352 -13.60 3.41 1.86
N MET A 353 -14.33 3.65 0.76
CA MET A 353 -15.02 2.58 0.02
C MET A 353 -14.03 1.52 -0.49
N HIS A 354 -12.93 1.92 -1.14
CA HIS A 354 -11.97 0.94 -1.66
C HIS A 354 -11.23 0.21 -0.55
N ARG A 355 -10.97 0.86 0.59
CA ARG A 355 -10.44 0.20 1.78
C ARG A 355 -11.40 -0.87 2.31
N ASP A 356 -12.68 -0.57 2.38
CA ASP A 356 -13.69 -1.51 2.85
C ASP A 356 -13.86 -2.68 1.87
N LEU A 357 -13.82 -2.44 0.55
CA LEU A 357 -13.82 -3.49 -0.48
C LEU A 357 -12.59 -4.41 -0.37
N MET A 358 -11.41 -3.84 -0.12
CA MET A 358 -10.21 -4.63 0.13
C MET A 358 -10.36 -5.48 1.40
N ALA A 359 -10.90 -4.91 2.49
CA ALA A 359 -11.14 -5.63 3.73
C ALA A 359 -12.17 -6.75 3.53
N GLU A 360 -13.22 -6.53 2.76
CA GLU A 360 -14.20 -7.55 2.42
C GLU A 360 -13.60 -8.68 1.59
N ALA A 361 -12.84 -8.35 0.53
CA ALA A 361 -12.16 -9.35 -0.29
C ALA A 361 -11.23 -10.23 0.55
N LEU A 362 -10.47 -9.62 1.48
CA LEU A 362 -9.56 -10.31 2.38
C LEU A 362 -10.29 -11.16 3.44
N SER A 363 -11.46 -10.73 3.90
CA SER A 363 -12.26 -11.52 4.84
C SER A 363 -12.81 -12.79 4.21
N ARG A 364 -13.08 -12.75 2.90
CA ARG A 364 -13.60 -13.90 2.11
C ARG A 364 -12.48 -14.81 1.61
N ASP A 365 -11.36 -14.26 1.22
CA ASP A 365 -10.18 -15.00 0.75
C ASP A 365 -8.89 -14.29 1.16
N PRO A 366 -8.31 -14.66 2.32
CA PRO A 366 -7.05 -14.11 2.79
C PRO A 366 -5.87 -14.35 1.82
N ALA A 367 -5.97 -15.36 0.94
CA ALA A 367 -4.93 -15.63 -0.07
C ALA A 367 -4.90 -14.59 -1.20
N ALA A 368 -5.95 -13.77 -1.36
CA ALA A 368 -5.99 -12.68 -2.33
C ALA A 368 -4.84 -11.67 -2.11
N ALA A 369 -4.42 -11.44 -0.86
CA ALA A 369 -3.28 -10.58 -0.55
C ALA A 369 -1.94 -11.16 -1.03
N LEU A 370 -1.76 -12.48 -1.01
CA LEU A 370 -0.53 -13.15 -1.43
C LEU A 370 -0.32 -13.04 -2.95
N SER A 371 -1.39 -13.06 -3.74
CA SER A 371 -1.34 -12.94 -5.20
C SER A 371 -0.94 -11.54 -5.68
N SER A 372 -0.99 -10.52 -4.82
CA SER A 372 -0.61 -9.14 -5.15
C SER A 372 0.89 -8.84 -5.05
N GLY A 373 1.75 -9.86 -4.87
CA GLY A 373 3.21 -9.74 -4.95
C GLY A 373 3.91 -9.19 -3.69
N GLY A 374 3.27 -9.25 -2.52
CA GLY A 374 3.96 -9.12 -1.22
C GLY A 374 4.71 -7.81 -0.88
N LYS A 375 4.61 -6.76 -1.69
CA LYS A 375 5.37 -5.51 -1.52
C LYS A 375 4.56 -4.35 -0.94
N SER A 376 3.44 -4.63 -0.30
CA SER A 376 2.73 -3.59 0.44
C SER A 376 3.15 -3.63 1.90
N GLU A 377 3.82 -2.61 2.38
CA GLU A 377 4.19 -2.44 3.80
C GLU A 377 2.98 -2.49 4.75
N ASN A 378 1.78 -2.42 4.19
CA ASN A 378 0.53 -2.29 4.94
C ASN A 378 -0.35 -3.54 5.00
N PHE A 379 -0.07 -4.60 4.24
CA PHE A 379 -0.86 -5.84 4.26
C PHE A 379 0.06 -7.04 4.10
N ALA A 380 0.55 -7.62 5.19
CA ALA A 380 1.30 -8.86 5.19
C ALA A 380 0.36 -10.00 5.58
N ALA A 381 0.04 -10.88 4.63
CA ALA A 381 -0.60 -12.15 4.92
C ALA A 381 0.49 -13.17 5.26
N ALA A 382 0.42 -13.76 6.45
CA ALA A 382 1.30 -14.84 6.86
C ALA A 382 0.50 -16.14 6.91
N VAL A 383 1.01 -17.16 6.22
CA VAL A 383 0.48 -18.52 6.31
C VAL A 383 1.07 -19.16 7.55
N THR A 384 0.20 -19.65 8.42
CA THR A 384 0.60 -20.40 9.62
C THR A 384 0.13 -21.83 9.47
N TYR A 385 1.06 -22.79 9.64
CA TYR A 385 0.74 -24.21 9.64
C TYR A 385 0.74 -24.75 11.06
N VAL A 386 -0.27 -25.55 11.37
CA VAL A 386 -0.41 -26.21 12.67
C VAL A 386 -0.62 -27.70 12.43
N ILE A 387 0.20 -28.54 13.05
CA ILE A 387 -0.02 -29.99 13.10
C ILE A 387 -0.75 -30.31 14.40
N VAL A 388 -1.89 -30.96 14.24
CA VAL A 388 -2.62 -31.56 15.36
C VAL A 388 -2.32 -33.05 15.36
N ARG A 389 -1.64 -33.51 16.39
CA ARG A 389 -1.20 -34.91 16.56
C ARG A 389 -1.85 -35.50 17.80
N GLU A 390 -2.42 -36.68 17.64
CA GLU A 390 -2.91 -37.46 18.77
C GLU A 390 -1.91 -38.53 19.11
N LYS A 391 -1.43 -38.52 20.35
CA LYS A 391 -0.54 -39.54 20.89
C LYS A 391 -1.00 -39.94 22.29
N ASP A 392 -1.18 -41.24 22.52
CA ASP A 392 -1.60 -41.80 23.82
C ASP A 392 -2.92 -41.18 24.34
N GLY A 393 -3.88 -40.88 23.44
CA GLY A 393 -5.15 -40.23 23.77
C GLY A 393 -5.04 -38.77 24.13
N LYS A 394 -3.85 -38.16 23.97
CA LYS A 394 -3.65 -36.71 24.15
C LYS A 394 -3.45 -36.04 22.83
N ARG A 395 -4.26 -35.00 22.61
CA ARG A 395 -4.19 -34.14 21.42
C ARG A 395 -3.24 -32.99 21.69
N THR A 396 -2.23 -32.82 20.82
CA THR A 396 -1.28 -31.69 20.85
C THR A 396 -1.40 -30.89 19.57
N GLU A 397 -1.46 -29.56 19.69
CA GLU A 397 -1.42 -28.65 18.56
C GLU A 397 -0.06 -27.94 18.58
N THR A 398 0.68 -28.04 17.48
CA THR A 398 2.02 -27.44 17.37
C THR A 398 2.10 -26.64 16.10
N GLN A 399 2.50 -25.38 16.22
CA GLN A 399 2.81 -24.55 15.07
C GLN A 399 4.12 -25.01 14.46
N VAL A 400 4.18 -25.15 13.12
CA VAL A 400 5.30 -25.75 12.41
C VAL A 400 5.61 -24.99 11.12
N ASP A 401 6.79 -25.23 10.57
CA ASP A 401 7.21 -24.75 9.27
C ASP A 401 6.76 -25.67 8.13
N GLU A 402 6.85 -25.17 6.88
CA GLU A 402 6.57 -25.94 5.66
C GLU A 402 7.43 -27.21 5.51
N SER A 403 8.62 -27.19 6.09
CA SER A 403 9.57 -28.31 6.07
C SER A 403 9.28 -29.38 7.13
N ALA A 404 8.38 -29.13 8.07
CA ALA A 404 8.07 -30.04 9.16
C ALA A 404 7.49 -31.35 8.63
N GLU A 405 7.91 -32.47 9.25
CA GLU A 405 7.45 -33.81 8.89
C GLU A 405 6.04 -34.08 9.42
N VAL A 406 5.17 -34.51 8.51
CA VAL A 406 3.83 -34.98 8.81
C VAL A 406 3.87 -36.47 9.04
N LEU A 407 3.25 -36.95 10.10
CA LEU A 407 3.16 -38.39 10.43
C LEU A 407 1.79 -38.96 10.07
N PRO A 408 1.69 -40.27 9.92
CA PRO A 408 0.40 -40.94 9.72
C PRO A 408 -0.59 -40.61 10.85
N GLY A 409 -1.81 -40.22 10.49
CA GLY A 409 -2.85 -39.81 11.44
C GLY A 409 -2.83 -38.35 11.86
N ASP A 410 -1.84 -37.55 11.44
CA ASP A 410 -1.79 -36.10 11.72
C ASP A 410 -2.92 -35.35 10.99
N VAL A 411 -3.36 -34.25 11.61
CA VAL A 411 -4.21 -33.25 10.94
C VAL A 411 -3.37 -32.00 10.73
N VAL A 412 -3.12 -31.67 9.47
CA VAL A 412 -2.44 -30.43 9.06
C VAL A 412 -3.48 -29.35 8.86
N LYS A 413 -3.41 -28.25 9.62
CA LYS A 413 -4.23 -27.07 9.44
C LYS A 413 -3.39 -25.97 8.80
N ALA A 414 -3.85 -25.43 7.68
CA ALA A 414 -3.35 -24.20 7.11
C ALA A 414 -4.27 -23.05 7.48
N THR A 415 -3.75 -22.05 8.19
CA THR A 415 -4.49 -20.83 8.55
C THR A 415 -3.75 -19.61 7.99
N LEU A 416 -4.50 -18.68 7.41
CA LEU A 416 -4.01 -17.38 7.00
C LEU A 416 -4.28 -16.38 8.12
N SER A 417 -3.23 -15.76 8.64
CA SER A 417 -3.35 -14.63 9.56
C SER A 417 -2.92 -13.35 8.85
N MET A 418 -3.68 -12.28 9.07
CA MET A 418 -3.36 -10.95 8.57
C MET A 418 -2.91 -10.08 9.73
N THR A 419 -1.78 -9.41 9.56
CA THR A 419 -1.41 -8.27 10.37
C THR A 419 -2.04 -7.04 9.74
N ALA A 420 -3.05 -6.45 10.42
CA ALA A 420 -3.53 -5.13 10.07
C ALA A 420 -2.43 -4.12 10.40
N PRO A 421 -2.19 -3.11 9.56
CA PRO A 421 -1.32 -2.00 9.93
C PRO A 421 -1.97 -1.21 11.07
N ASP A 422 -1.15 -0.81 12.02
CA ASP A 422 -1.51 0.15 13.10
C ASP A 422 -1.85 1.54 12.54
#